data_f3913a25ac278a376cd94ffee62a407f
#
_entry.id   f3913a25ac278a376cd94ffee62a407f
#
_cell.length_a   1.000
_cell.length_b   1.000
_cell.length_c   1.000
_cell.angle_alpha   90.00
_cell.angle_beta   90.00
_cell.angle_gamma   90.00
#
_symmetry.space_group_name_H-M   'P 1'
#
loop_
_entity.id
_entity.type
_entity.pdbx_description
1 polymer ?
#
loop_
_entity_poly.entity_id
_entity_poly.type
_entity_poly.pdbx_seq_one_letter_code
_entity_poly.pdbx_strand_id
1 'polypeptide(L)'
;PKITKPIELIDYAVKATQVLADRFCCFVEIDYPEKISKLFVDNEKIAWVITNLLSNAIHHSPEKSRIVIGAVQHEKAVEIYVQDFGRGIDPRYHKSIFERYFRVPGTKVQGSGLGLAISKEFVEAHGGTISVESEIGRGSRFSILLPV
;
A
#
# COMPACT_ATOMS: atom_id res chain seq x y z
N PRO A 1 17.09 -4.39 11.26
CA PRO A 1 16.61 -3.04 11.03
C PRO A 1 17.72 -2.07 10.64
N LYS A 2 17.40 -1.17 9.77
CA LYS A 2 18.33 -0.16 9.28
C LYS A 2 17.66 1.20 9.26
N ILE A 3 18.46 2.26 9.41
CA ILE A 3 17.97 3.62 9.20
C ILE A 3 17.71 3.78 7.73
N THR A 4 16.47 4.07 7.37
CA THR A 4 15.99 4.07 5.98
C THR A 4 15.19 5.34 5.70
N LYS A 5 15.42 5.93 4.53
CA LYS A 5 14.59 7.05 4.06
C LYS A 5 13.31 6.50 3.43
N PRO A 6 12.14 6.96 3.85
CA PRO A 6 10.88 6.48 3.25
C PRO A 6 10.83 6.60 1.73
N ILE A 7 11.42 7.65 1.16
CA ILE A 7 11.41 7.82 -0.30
C ILE A 7 12.17 6.70 -1.02
N GLU A 8 13.20 6.13 -0.41
CA GLU A 8 13.92 5.00 -0.99
C GLU A 8 13.04 3.75 -1.08
N LEU A 9 12.21 3.53 -0.06
CA LEU A 9 11.24 2.43 -0.06
C LEU A 9 10.17 2.63 -1.14
N ILE A 10 9.70 3.86 -1.29
CA ILE A 10 8.72 4.22 -2.31
C ILE A 10 9.31 4.04 -3.71
N ASP A 11 10.50 4.56 -3.95
CA ASP A 11 11.18 4.43 -5.25
C ASP A 11 11.39 2.96 -5.62
N TYR A 12 11.79 2.15 -4.65
CA TYR A 12 11.96 0.71 -4.87
C TYR A 12 10.65 0.06 -5.30
N ALA A 13 9.55 0.35 -4.60
CA ALA A 13 8.24 -0.23 -4.89
C ALA A 13 7.75 0.18 -6.28
N VAL A 14 7.94 1.45 -6.66
CA VAL A 14 7.54 1.95 -7.98
C VAL A 14 8.32 1.23 -9.08
N LYS A 15 9.63 1.09 -8.92
CA LYS A 15 10.46 0.36 -9.88
C LYS A 15 10.10 -1.12 -9.97
N ALA A 16 9.86 -1.75 -8.82
CA ALA A 16 9.53 -3.17 -8.76
C ALA A 16 8.19 -3.49 -9.44
N THR A 17 7.27 -2.54 -9.50
CA THR A 17 5.94 -2.73 -10.08
C THR A 17 5.76 -2.10 -11.47
N GLN A 18 6.81 -1.51 -12.05
CA GLN A 18 6.68 -0.79 -13.31
C GLN A 18 6.18 -1.67 -14.47
N VAL A 19 6.71 -2.90 -14.59
CA VAL A 19 6.27 -3.83 -15.64
C VAL A 19 4.78 -4.18 -15.44
N LEU A 20 4.37 -4.37 -14.20
CA LEU A 20 2.97 -4.68 -13.88
C LEU A 20 2.07 -3.48 -14.21
N ALA A 21 2.48 -2.28 -13.83
CA ALA A 21 1.72 -1.05 -14.12
C ALA A 21 1.55 -0.86 -15.63
N ASP A 22 2.61 -1.06 -16.39
CA ASP A 22 2.57 -0.98 -17.85
C ASP A 22 1.61 -2.01 -18.45
N ARG A 23 1.65 -3.24 -17.93
CA ARG A 23 0.77 -4.32 -18.40
C ARG A 23 -0.70 -3.98 -18.17
N PHE A 24 -1.03 -3.40 -17.05
CA PHE A 24 -2.40 -3.02 -16.70
C PHE A 24 -2.77 -1.59 -17.10
N CYS A 25 -1.88 -0.92 -17.82
CA CYS A 25 -2.10 0.44 -18.33
C CYS A 25 -2.46 1.44 -17.22
N CYS A 26 -1.75 1.36 -16.09
CA CYS A 26 -1.90 2.29 -14.97
C CYS A 26 -0.73 3.25 -14.90
N PHE A 27 -0.99 4.47 -14.42
CA PHE A 27 0.02 5.50 -14.23
C PHE A 27 0.28 5.68 -12.74
N VAL A 28 1.49 5.37 -12.30
CA VAL A 28 1.88 5.52 -10.90
C VAL A 28 2.53 6.89 -10.71
N GLU A 29 1.94 7.70 -9.85
CA GLU A 29 2.47 9.02 -9.49
C GLU A 29 3.02 8.98 -8.07
N ILE A 30 4.20 9.55 -7.86
CA ILE A 30 4.77 9.70 -6.53
C ILE A 30 4.45 11.10 -6.03
N ASP A 31 3.77 11.17 -4.88
CA ASP A 31 3.56 12.42 -4.17
C ASP A 31 4.74 12.61 -3.20
N TYR A 32 5.74 13.37 -3.65
CA TYR A 32 6.98 13.55 -2.90
C TYR A 32 6.74 14.41 -1.67
N PRO A 33 7.06 13.91 -0.49
CA PRO A 33 6.93 14.70 0.74
C PRO A 33 8.04 15.74 0.86
N GLU A 34 7.74 16.87 1.52
CA GLU A 34 8.74 17.94 1.74
C GLU A 34 9.81 17.50 2.73
N LYS A 35 9.39 17.09 3.93
CA LYS A 35 10.30 16.61 4.96
C LYS A 35 9.70 15.39 5.63
N ILE A 36 10.44 14.31 5.59
CA ILE A 36 10.00 13.04 6.19
C ILE A 36 11.15 12.49 7.04
N SER A 37 10.82 12.09 8.25
CA SER A 37 11.77 11.44 9.16
C SER A 37 12.26 10.12 8.58
N LYS A 38 13.53 9.82 8.88
CA LYS A 38 14.06 8.50 8.60
C LYS A 38 13.41 7.49 9.55
N LEU A 39 13.28 6.25 9.07
CA LEU A 39 12.69 5.15 9.82
C LEU A 39 13.78 4.14 10.18
N PHE A 40 13.62 3.50 11.35
CA PHE A 40 14.46 2.37 11.73
C PHE A 40 13.64 1.10 11.51
N VAL A 41 13.84 0.45 10.39
CA VAL A 41 12.99 -0.66 9.94
C VAL A 41 13.81 -1.76 9.29
N ASP A 42 13.22 -2.95 9.21
CA ASP A 42 13.68 -4.00 8.30
C ASP A 42 13.26 -3.56 6.90
N ASN A 43 14.21 -2.99 6.14
CA ASN A 43 13.90 -2.37 4.87
C ASN A 43 13.39 -3.36 3.81
N GLU A 44 13.82 -4.62 3.87
CA GLU A 44 13.31 -5.63 2.94
C GLU A 44 11.84 -5.95 3.22
N LYS A 45 11.46 -6.11 4.48
CA LYS A 45 10.07 -6.39 4.85
C LYS A 45 9.15 -5.23 4.56
N ILE A 46 9.54 -4.02 4.91
CA ILE A 46 8.70 -2.85 4.64
C ILE A 46 8.64 -2.53 3.15
N ALA A 47 9.74 -2.69 2.41
CA ALA A 47 9.70 -2.56 0.96
C ALA A 47 8.74 -3.59 0.34
N TRP A 48 8.72 -4.81 0.85
CA TRP A 48 7.78 -5.83 0.40
C TRP A 48 6.32 -5.42 0.65
N VAL A 49 6.05 -4.85 1.84
CA VAL A 49 4.71 -4.37 2.18
C VAL A 49 4.25 -3.29 1.19
N ILE A 50 5.08 -2.28 0.97
CA ILE A 50 4.75 -1.16 0.07
C ILE A 50 4.56 -1.66 -1.35
N THR A 51 5.44 -2.54 -1.81
CA THR A 51 5.34 -3.17 -3.14
C THR A 51 4.03 -3.96 -3.27
N ASN A 52 3.65 -4.69 -2.23
CA ASN A 52 2.40 -5.44 -2.22
C ASN A 52 1.16 -4.53 -2.26
N LEU A 53 1.17 -3.43 -1.51
CA LEU A 53 0.07 -2.47 -1.55
C LEU A 53 -0.05 -1.83 -2.94
N LEU A 54 1.08 -1.50 -3.56
CA LEU A 54 1.09 -0.90 -4.89
C LEU A 54 0.64 -1.91 -5.96
N SER A 55 1.12 -3.13 -5.89
CA SER A 55 0.68 -4.22 -6.78
C SER A 55 -0.83 -4.47 -6.65
N ASN A 56 -1.33 -4.48 -5.42
CA ASN A 56 -2.76 -4.64 -5.15
C ASN A 56 -3.57 -3.50 -5.79
N ALA A 57 -3.12 -2.27 -5.65
CA ALA A 57 -3.77 -1.11 -6.27
C ALA A 57 -3.80 -1.23 -7.80
N ILE A 58 -2.71 -1.67 -8.41
CA ILE A 58 -2.64 -1.87 -9.86
C ILE A 58 -3.66 -2.90 -10.33
N HIS A 59 -3.76 -4.03 -9.62
CA HIS A 59 -4.70 -5.10 -9.98
C HIS A 59 -6.17 -4.68 -9.85
N HIS A 60 -6.48 -3.75 -8.96
CA HIS A 60 -7.85 -3.31 -8.70
C HIS A 60 -8.23 -2.01 -9.40
N SER A 61 -7.32 -1.43 -10.16
CA SER A 61 -7.56 -0.17 -10.86
C SER A 61 -8.03 -0.39 -12.29
N PRO A 62 -8.94 0.46 -12.81
CA PRO A 62 -9.30 0.41 -14.22
C PRO A 62 -8.13 0.84 -15.10
N GLU A 63 -8.16 0.43 -16.38
CA GLU A 63 -7.17 0.87 -17.35
C GLU A 63 -7.14 2.40 -17.46
N LYS A 64 -5.98 2.97 -17.72
CA LYS A 64 -5.74 4.41 -17.88
C LYS A 64 -6.01 5.22 -16.61
N SER A 65 -6.14 4.55 -15.48
CA SER A 65 -6.27 5.25 -14.21
C SER A 65 -4.90 5.55 -13.60
N ARG A 66 -4.89 6.50 -12.69
CA ARG A 66 -3.69 6.82 -11.93
C ARG A 66 -3.73 6.17 -10.56
N ILE A 67 -2.55 5.93 -10.02
CA ILE A 67 -2.35 5.46 -8.65
C ILE A 67 -1.36 6.43 -8.03
N VAL A 68 -1.65 6.89 -6.82
CA VAL A 68 -0.77 7.82 -6.11
C VAL A 68 -0.14 7.09 -4.94
N ILE A 69 1.18 7.21 -4.81
CA ILE A 69 1.93 6.71 -3.66
C ILE A 69 2.71 7.87 -3.05
N GLY A 70 2.69 7.96 -1.74
CA GLY A 70 3.37 9.05 -1.06
C GLY A 70 3.57 8.79 0.42
N ALA A 71 4.07 9.80 1.12
CA ALA A 71 4.30 9.74 2.55
C ALA A 71 3.89 11.04 3.21
N VAL A 72 3.39 10.92 4.43
CA VAL A 72 2.95 12.07 5.24
C VAL A 72 3.65 12.00 6.60
N GLN A 73 4.24 13.11 7.02
CA GLN A 73 4.83 13.21 8.33
C GLN A 73 3.76 13.52 9.37
N HIS A 74 3.65 12.65 10.36
CA HIS A 74 2.85 12.91 11.56
C HIS A 74 3.80 13.19 12.73
N GLU A 75 3.26 13.63 13.87
CA GLU A 75 4.07 14.02 15.01
C GLU A 75 5.04 12.93 15.48
N LYS A 76 4.56 11.70 15.58
CA LYS A 76 5.36 10.56 16.09
C LYS A 76 5.47 9.40 15.13
N ALA A 77 5.07 9.61 13.89
CA ALA A 77 5.04 8.53 12.91
C ALA A 77 5.13 9.06 11.48
N VAL A 78 5.51 8.18 10.57
CA VAL A 78 5.42 8.43 9.13
C VAL A 78 4.34 7.53 8.57
N GLU A 79 3.44 8.11 7.81
CA GLU A 79 2.44 7.38 7.06
C GLU A 79 2.92 7.22 5.62
N ILE A 80 2.90 5.98 5.11
CA ILE A 80 3.13 5.71 3.70
C ILE A 80 1.81 5.19 3.15
N TYR A 81 1.32 5.77 2.06
CA TYR A 81 0.01 5.43 1.52
C TYR A 81 0.06 5.14 0.03
N VAL A 82 -0.89 4.31 -0.40
CA VAL A 82 -1.16 4.01 -1.81
C VAL A 82 -2.65 4.25 -2.05
N GLN A 83 -2.94 5.14 -2.98
CA GLN A 83 -4.31 5.53 -3.32
C GLN A 83 -4.65 5.10 -4.73
N ASP A 84 -5.70 4.31 -4.90
CA ASP A 84 -6.27 4.02 -6.20
C ASP A 84 -7.64 4.70 -6.37
N PHE A 85 -8.12 4.73 -7.58
CA PHE A 85 -9.41 5.33 -7.94
C PHE A 85 -10.31 4.26 -8.60
N GLY A 86 -10.21 3.04 -8.12
CA GLY A 86 -10.98 1.90 -8.59
C GLY A 86 -12.37 1.81 -7.98
N ARG A 87 -12.89 0.59 -7.91
CA ARG A 87 -14.25 0.35 -7.45
C ARG A 87 -14.48 0.63 -5.97
N GLY A 88 -13.44 0.65 -5.16
CA GLY A 88 -13.55 0.74 -3.72
C GLY A 88 -13.96 -0.56 -3.05
N ILE A 89 -14.02 -0.55 -1.73
CA ILE A 89 -14.33 -1.72 -0.91
C ILE A 89 -15.47 -1.34 0.03
N ASP A 90 -16.50 -2.19 0.08
CA ASP A 90 -17.61 -2.01 1.01
C ASP A 90 -17.07 -1.94 2.45
N PRO A 91 -17.51 -0.98 3.27
CA PRO A 91 -17.04 -0.84 4.65
C PRO A 91 -17.15 -2.11 5.50
N ARG A 92 -18.12 -2.97 5.23
CA ARG A 92 -18.28 -4.23 5.99
C ARG A 92 -17.10 -5.19 5.81
N TYR A 93 -16.26 -5.00 4.79
CA TYR A 93 -15.09 -5.84 4.54
C TYR A 93 -13.77 -5.21 4.97
N HIS A 94 -13.77 -3.97 5.48
CA HIS A 94 -12.53 -3.25 5.78
C HIS A 94 -11.63 -3.96 6.80
N LYS A 95 -12.21 -4.70 7.73
CA LYS A 95 -11.43 -5.52 8.67
C LYS A 95 -11.06 -6.86 8.06
N SER A 96 -11.99 -7.47 7.34
CA SER A 96 -11.84 -8.81 6.81
C SER A 96 -10.77 -8.93 5.73
N ILE A 97 -10.51 -7.86 4.97
CA ILE A 97 -9.51 -7.91 3.88
C ILE A 97 -8.09 -8.17 4.40
N PHE A 98 -7.82 -7.96 5.69
CA PHE A 98 -6.53 -8.26 6.30
C PHE A 98 -6.45 -9.67 6.88
N GLU A 99 -7.52 -10.44 6.79
CA GLU A 99 -7.53 -11.83 7.21
C GLU A 99 -6.95 -12.74 6.13
N ARG A 100 -6.28 -13.80 6.54
CA ARG A 100 -5.68 -14.77 5.61
C ARG A 100 -6.74 -15.38 4.72
N TYR A 101 -6.46 -15.46 3.42
CA TYR A 101 -7.30 -16.09 2.41
C TYR A 101 -8.66 -15.42 2.20
N PHE A 102 -8.91 -14.28 2.82
CA PHE A 102 -10.16 -13.57 2.61
C PHE A 102 -10.19 -12.94 1.20
N ARG A 103 -11.34 -13.01 0.57
CA ARG A 103 -11.58 -12.40 -0.74
C ARG A 103 -12.93 -11.70 -0.71
N VAL A 104 -12.97 -10.47 -1.23
CA VAL A 104 -14.23 -9.74 -1.32
C VAL A 104 -15.14 -10.47 -2.31
N PRO A 105 -16.39 -10.81 -1.93
CA PRO A 105 -17.31 -11.50 -2.84
C PRO A 105 -17.53 -10.73 -4.14
N GLY A 106 -17.59 -11.47 -5.25
CA GLY A 106 -17.82 -10.89 -6.58
C GLY A 106 -16.59 -10.28 -7.25
N THR A 107 -15.42 -10.37 -6.62
CA THR A 107 -14.19 -9.91 -7.24
C THR A 107 -13.39 -11.09 -7.81
N LYS A 108 -12.72 -10.84 -8.93
CA LYS A 108 -11.70 -11.76 -9.43
C LYS A 108 -10.40 -11.37 -8.77
N VAL A 109 -9.89 -12.24 -7.91
CA VAL A 109 -8.69 -11.95 -7.15
C VAL A 109 -7.48 -12.62 -7.77
N GLN A 110 -6.42 -11.85 -7.94
CA GLN A 110 -5.10 -12.33 -8.31
C GLN A 110 -4.34 -12.68 -7.02
N GLY A 111 -3.72 -13.86 -7.00
CA GLY A 111 -2.86 -14.23 -5.90
C GLY A 111 -3.51 -15.09 -4.82
N SER A 112 -2.77 -15.31 -3.74
CA SER A 112 -3.10 -16.28 -2.69
C SER A 112 -4.09 -15.80 -1.63
N GLY A 113 -4.36 -14.49 -1.56
CA GLY A 113 -5.13 -13.93 -0.46
C GLY A 113 -4.33 -13.77 0.82
N LEU A 114 -3.00 -13.79 0.73
CA LEU A 114 -2.11 -13.67 1.88
C LEU A 114 -1.40 -12.32 1.99
N GLY A 115 -1.33 -11.57 0.89
CA GLY A 115 -0.51 -10.35 0.83
C GLY A 115 -0.86 -9.32 1.89
N LEU A 116 -2.14 -9.00 2.07
CA LEU A 116 -2.56 -8.01 3.07
C LEU A 116 -2.38 -8.53 4.50
N ALA A 117 -2.63 -9.82 4.74
CA ALA A 117 -2.41 -10.42 6.05
C ALA A 117 -0.94 -10.39 6.45
N ILE A 118 -0.04 -10.73 5.54
CA ILE A 118 1.40 -10.70 5.77
C ILE A 118 1.89 -9.26 5.95
N SER A 119 1.36 -8.33 5.14
CA SER A 119 1.66 -6.90 5.29
C SER A 119 1.32 -6.40 6.69
N LYS A 120 0.14 -6.77 7.19
CA LYS A 120 -0.28 -6.41 8.54
C LYS A 120 0.67 -6.98 9.59
N GLU A 121 1.06 -8.24 9.46
CA GLU A 121 2.01 -8.87 10.38
C GLU A 121 3.36 -8.12 10.39
N PHE A 122 3.89 -7.79 9.21
CA PHE A 122 5.17 -7.08 9.12
C PHE A 122 5.09 -5.67 9.73
N VAL A 123 4.02 -4.93 9.44
CA VAL A 123 3.84 -3.59 9.96
C VAL A 123 3.67 -3.61 11.49
N GLU A 124 2.86 -4.52 12.00
CA GLU A 124 2.64 -4.66 13.44
C GLU A 124 3.92 -5.08 14.18
N ALA A 125 4.76 -5.91 13.57
CA ALA A 125 6.07 -6.27 14.12
C ALA A 125 7.01 -5.07 14.26
N HIS A 126 6.75 -3.99 13.53
CA HIS A 126 7.48 -2.72 13.63
C HIS A 126 6.83 -1.72 14.57
N GLY A 127 5.79 -2.12 15.29
CA GLY A 127 5.04 -1.23 16.18
C GLY A 127 4.10 -0.29 15.44
N GLY A 128 3.83 -0.56 14.18
CA GLY A 128 2.97 0.27 13.34
C GLY A 128 1.59 -0.31 13.15
N THR A 129 0.80 0.37 12.33
CA THR A 129 -0.56 -0.04 11.97
C THR A 129 -0.76 0.02 10.47
N ILE A 130 -1.64 -0.82 9.96
CA ILE A 130 -2.09 -0.78 8.56
C ILE A 130 -3.59 -0.55 8.55
N SER A 131 -4.06 0.27 7.62
CA SER A 131 -5.47 0.62 7.54
C SER A 131 -5.89 0.86 6.10
N VAL A 132 -7.20 0.89 5.88
CA VAL A 132 -7.81 1.22 4.60
C VAL A 132 -8.89 2.26 4.79
N GLU A 133 -8.93 3.25 3.90
CA GLU A 133 -10.05 4.16 3.73
C GLU A 133 -10.59 3.94 2.33
N SER A 134 -11.86 3.61 2.20
CA SER A 134 -12.41 3.24 0.91
C SER A 134 -13.90 3.51 0.88
N GLU A 135 -14.39 3.96 -0.27
CA GLU A 135 -15.81 4.09 -0.57
C GLU A 135 -16.08 3.44 -1.92
N ILE A 136 -17.19 2.71 -2.00
CA ILE A 136 -17.60 2.11 -3.25
C ILE A 136 -17.79 3.21 -4.31
N GLY A 137 -17.18 3.03 -5.48
CA GLY A 137 -17.21 3.98 -6.58
C GLY A 137 -16.16 5.07 -6.54
N ARG A 138 -15.37 5.17 -5.47
CA ARG A 138 -14.34 6.22 -5.33
C ARG A 138 -12.92 5.71 -5.24
N GLY A 139 -12.74 4.44 -4.94
CA GLY A 139 -11.42 3.84 -4.80
C GLY A 139 -11.03 3.58 -3.36
N SER A 140 -9.75 3.29 -3.16
CA SER A 140 -9.21 2.87 -1.87
C SER A 140 -7.88 3.54 -1.57
N ARG A 141 -7.67 3.87 -0.31
CA ARG A 141 -6.38 4.35 0.19
C ARG A 141 -5.91 3.43 1.30
N PHE A 142 -4.85 2.70 1.01
CA PHE A 142 -4.18 1.87 2.01
C PHE A 142 -3.03 2.65 2.61
N SER A 143 -2.92 2.63 3.92
CA SER A 143 -1.88 3.36 4.65
C SER A 143 -1.20 2.46 5.65
N ILE A 144 0.13 2.62 5.77
CA ILE A 144 0.88 2.07 6.90
C ILE A 144 1.41 3.24 7.71
N LEU A 145 1.34 3.12 9.02
CA LEU A 145 1.82 4.13 9.95
C LEU A 145 2.95 3.52 10.76
N LEU A 146 4.16 4.06 10.58
CA LEU A 146 5.37 3.54 11.21
C LEU A 146 5.92 4.55 12.21
N PRO A 147 6.18 4.15 13.46
CA PRO A 147 6.69 5.07 14.47
C PRO A 147 8.11 5.56 14.15
N VAL A 148 8.38 6.81 14.52
CA VAL A 148 9.70 7.42 14.42
C VAL A 148 10.32 7.65 15.80
#